data_e181c9cefb50c7aab6e455f766759272
#
_entry.id   e181c9cefb50c7aab6e455f766759272
#
_cell.length_a   1.000
_cell.length_b   1.000
_cell.length_c   1.000
_cell.angle_alpha   90.00
_cell.angle_beta   90.00
_cell.angle_gamma   90.00
#
_symmetry.space_group_name_H-M   'P 1'
#
loop_
_entity.id
_entity.type
_entity.pdbx_description
1 polymer ?
#
loop_
_entity_poly.entity_id
_entity_poly.type
_entity_poly.pdbx_seq_one_letter_code
_entity_poly.pdbx_strand_id
1 'polypeptide(L)'
;GWRKPERVKVKAADGITDLYGVMYRPFDMDSTRKYPIIINVYPGPQENFVPQSFTLDDNGNESLAQLGFIVINVGFRGSCFTRGRNYHCFGYGNLRDYALADCKFVIEQLANRYSFIDLDRVGIYGHSGGGFMAAASILTYPDFYKVAVAASGNHDNNIYTKWWGETYHGVKMHEKKVGKQDSVMYSFESKIPTTIELAKNLKGKLLLITGDMDINVHMAHTIRLANALMQANKRFDLMLIPGADHGLGSPYYVNLIRYYFIENLLGQRLDNVDMSSID
;
A
#
# COMPACT_ATOMS: atom_id res chain seq x y z
N GLY A 1 -25.06 2.11 -17.14
CA GLY A 1 -25.75 2.47 -15.90
C GLY A 1 -24.94 2.04 -14.67
N TRP A 2 -25.29 2.55 -13.49
CA TRP A 2 -24.59 2.21 -12.24
C TRP A 2 -24.45 0.70 -12.02
N ARG A 3 -23.26 0.28 -11.60
CA ARG A 3 -22.94 -1.14 -11.35
C ARG A 3 -22.55 -1.31 -9.88
N LYS A 4 -23.21 -2.23 -9.19
CA LYS A 4 -22.89 -2.53 -7.80
C LYS A 4 -21.46 -3.10 -7.69
N PRO A 5 -20.66 -2.68 -6.69
CA PRO A 5 -19.39 -3.32 -6.38
C PRO A 5 -19.55 -4.84 -6.15
N GLU A 6 -18.59 -5.61 -6.65
CA GLU A 6 -18.65 -7.07 -6.62
C GLU A 6 -17.77 -7.60 -5.47
N ARG A 7 -18.36 -8.45 -4.64
CA ARG A 7 -17.57 -9.18 -3.65
C ARG A 7 -16.72 -10.24 -4.32
N VAL A 8 -15.44 -10.31 -3.93
CA VAL A 8 -14.51 -11.30 -4.44
C VAL A 8 -13.97 -12.16 -3.31
N LYS A 9 -13.79 -13.44 -3.61
CA LYS A 9 -13.12 -14.42 -2.76
C LYS A 9 -11.93 -14.98 -3.53
N VAL A 10 -10.75 -14.89 -2.93
CA VAL A 10 -9.47 -15.30 -3.52
C VAL A 10 -8.65 -16.04 -2.49
N LYS A 11 -7.56 -16.67 -2.92
CA LYS A 11 -6.61 -17.31 -2.01
C LYS A 11 -5.43 -16.40 -1.68
N ALA A 12 -4.91 -16.52 -0.48
CA ALA A 12 -3.61 -16.00 -0.10
C ALA A 12 -2.48 -16.71 -0.88
N ALA A 13 -1.26 -16.22 -0.76
CA ALA A 13 -0.10 -16.79 -1.43
C ALA A 13 0.22 -18.24 -1.02
N ASP A 14 -0.32 -18.73 0.10
CA ASP A 14 -0.25 -20.14 0.51
C ASP A 14 -1.15 -21.07 -0.32
N GLY A 15 -2.02 -20.52 -1.17
CA GLY A 15 -3.00 -21.25 -1.98
C GLY A 15 -4.16 -21.87 -1.19
N ILE A 16 -4.24 -21.64 0.12
CA ILE A 16 -5.18 -22.31 1.04
C ILE A 16 -6.09 -21.30 1.72
N THR A 17 -5.52 -20.23 2.33
CA THR A 17 -6.25 -19.26 3.13
C THR A 17 -7.16 -18.41 2.26
N ASP A 18 -8.45 -18.38 2.58
CA ASP A 18 -9.40 -17.52 1.89
C ASP A 18 -9.21 -16.05 2.29
N LEU A 19 -9.13 -15.19 1.28
CA LEU A 19 -9.16 -13.75 1.42
C LEU A 19 -10.43 -13.20 0.77
N TYR A 20 -10.97 -12.14 1.33
CA TYR A 20 -12.21 -11.51 0.88
C TYR A 20 -11.96 -10.05 0.53
N GLY A 21 -12.63 -9.58 -0.49
CA GLY A 21 -12.50 -8.21 -0.94
C GLY A 21 -13.66 -7.73 -1.77
N VAL A 22 -13.48 -6.56 -2.37
CA VAL A 22 -14.45 -5.90 -3.23
C VAL A 22 -13.74 -5.45 -4.50
N MET A 23 -14.41 -5.64 -5.64
CA MET A 23 -13.96 -5.16 -6.94
C MET A 23 -14.93 -4.11 -7.48
N TYR A 24 -14.38 -2.99 -7.92
CA TYR A 24 -15.08 -1.89 -8.56
C TYR A 24 -14.73 -1.86 -10.04
N ARG A 25 -15.72 -1.65 -10.88
CA ARG A 25 -15.56 -1.62 -12.34
C ARG A 25 -16.19 -0.36 -12.94
N PRO A 26 -15.70 0.15 -14.07
CA PRO A 26 -16.40 1.20 -14.80
C PRO A 26 -17.85 0.80 -15.12
N PHE A 27 -18.79 1.74 -15.05
CA PHE A 27 -20.22 1.48 -15.33
C PHE A 27 -20.47 1.13 -16.80
N ASP A 28 -19.69 1.74 -17.68
CA ASP A 28 -19.74 1.59 -19.15
C ASP A 28 -18.66 0.62 -19.67
N MET A 29 -18.20 -0.30 -18.81
CA MET A 29 -17.13 -1.22 -19.16
C MET A 29 -17.47 -2.07 -20.39
N ASP A 30 -16.57 -2.05 -21.36
CA ASP A 30 -16.55 -2.96 -22.50
C ASP A 30 -15.74 -4.21 -22.16
N SER A 31 -16.40 -5.34 -22.01
CA SER A 31 -15.78 -6.62 -21.62
C SER A 31 -14.81 -7.19 -22.67
N THR A 32 -14.78 -6.63 -23.89
CA THR A 32 -13.83 -7.01 -24.94
C THR A 32 -12.48 -6.30 -24.82
N ARG A 33 -12.41 -5.25 -23.99
CA ARG A 33 -11.20 -4.48 -23.73
C ARG A 33 -10.54 -4.92 -22.44
N LYS A 34 -9.24 -4.61 -22.33
CA LYS A 34 -8.48 -4.79 -21.10
C LYS A 34 -8.33 -3.45 -20.37
N TYR A 35 -8.43 -3.52 -19.04
CA TYR A 35 -8.36 -2.37 -18.15
C TYR A 35 -7.20 -2.54 -17.17
N PRO A 36 -6.45 -1.46 -16.87
CA PRO A 36 -5.48 -1.48 -15.79
C PRO A 36 -6.17 -1.80 -14.46
N ILE A 37 -5.44 -2.46 -13.58
CA ILE A 37 -5.92 -2.76 -12.23
C ILE A 37 -5.16 -1.96 -11.19
N ILE A 38 -5.88 -1.37 -10.25
CA ILE A 38 -5.34 -0.66 -9.09
C ILE A 38 -5.82 -1.36 -7.83
N ILE A 39 -4.89 -1.68 -6.94
CA ILE A 39 -5.23 -2.15 -5.61
C ILE A 39 -5.04 -1.04 -4.58
N ASN A 40 -6.12 -0.75 -3.83
CA ASN A 40 -6.07 0.14 -2.69
C ASN A 40 -5.80 -0.69 -1.44
N VAL A 41 -4.72 -0.40 -0.73
CA VAL A 41 -4.24 -1.24 0.36
C VAL A 41 -4.16 -0.51 1.69
N TYR A 42 -4.54 -1.21 2.73
CA TYR A 42 -4.22 -0.89 4.12
C TYR A 42 -4.13 -2.20 4.91
N PRO A 43 -2.96 -2.79 5.04
CA PRO A 43 -2.81 -4.09 5.70
C PRO A 43 -2.76 -3.99 7.22
N GLY A 44 -2.92 -2.80 7.78
CA GLY A 44 -2.76 -2.49 9.20
C GLY A 44 -3.17 -3.61 10.15
N PRO A 45 -2.30 -4.02 11.08
CA PRO A 45 -2.56 -5.20 11.93
C PRO A 45 -3.73 -5.00 12.89
N GLN A 46 -4.17 -3.78 13.08
CA GLN A 46 -5.28 -3.43 13.98
C GLN A 46 -6.65 -3.30 13.28
N GLU A 47 -6.71 -3.37 11.96
CA GLU A 47 -7.93 -3.04 11.21
C GLU A 47 -8.32 -4.09 10.17
N ASN A 48 -9.62 -4.11 9.86
CA ASN A 48 -10.16 -4.74 8.67
C ASN A 48 -10.54 -3.65 7.67
N PHE A 49 -9.70 -3.44 6.66
CA PHE A 49 -9.85 -2.36 5.67
C PHE A 49 -10.95 -2.63 4.64
N VAL A 50 -11.40 -3.86 4.51
CA VAL A 50 -12.44 -4.24 3.54
C VAL A 50 -13.80 -3.75 4.02
N PRO A 51 -14.59 -3.06 3.16
CA PRO A 51 -15.93 -2.61 3.53
C PRO A 51 -16.83 -3.75 3.97
N GLN A 52 -17.46 -3.61 5.13
CA GLN A 52 -18.42 -4.59 5.65
C GLN A 52 -19.86 -4.26 5.26
N SER A 53 -20.12 -3.01 4.89
CA SER A 53 -21.41 -2.50 4.43
C SER A 53 -21.27 -1.79 3.10
N PHE A 54 -22.39 -1.62 2.41
CA PHE A 54 -22.42 -0.85 1.17
C PHE A 54 -22.27 0.64 1.46
N THR A 55 -21.33 1.28 0.75
CA THR A 55 -21.21 2.74 0.65
C THR A 55 -21.13 3.13 -0.82
N LEU A 56 -21.58 4.34 -1.17
CA LEU A 56 -21.59 4.80 -2.56
C LEU A 56 -20.19 4.92 -3.16
N ASP A 57 -19.26 5.41 -2.39
CA ASP A 57 -17.86 5.59 -2.83
C ASP A 57 -16.90 5.32 -1.67
N ASP A 58 -16.64 4.05 -1.43
CA ASP A 58 -15.75 3.64 -0.34
C ASP A 58 -14.30 4.04 -0.62
N ASN A 59 -13.78 4.95 0.18
CA ASN A 59 -12.40 5.47 0.06
C ASN A 59 -12.02 5.97 -1.35
N GLY A 60 -12.99 6.45 -2.14
CA GLY A 60 -12.77 6.92 -3.50
C GLY A 60 -12.58 5.80 -4.55
N ASN A 61 -12.78 4.54 -4.19
CA ASN A 61 -12.57 3.39 -5.08
C ASN A 61 -13.53 3.41 -6.27
N GLU A 62 -14.80 3.72 -6.03
CA GLU A 62 -15.80 3.81 -7.08
C GLU A 62 -15.46 4.92 -8.08
N SER A 63 -15.18 6.12 -7.58
CA SER A 63 -14.80 7.26 -8.41
C SER A 63 -13.54 6.99 -9.23
N LEU A 64 -12.55 6.33 -8.64
CA LEU A 64 -11.33 5.95 -9.35
C LEU A 64 -11.61 4.94 -10.47
N ALA A 65 -12.50 3.97 -10.22
CA ALA A 65 -12.89 2.98 -11.22
C ALA A 65 -13.57 3.62 -12.44
N GLN A 66 -14.37 4.68 -12.24
CA GLN A 66 -15.06 5.37 -13.34
C GLN A 66 -14.11 6.07 -14.32
N LEU A 67 -12.85 6.30 -13.92
CA LEU A 67 -11.81 6.86 -14.80
C LEU A 67 -11.24 5.83 -15.80
N GLY A 68 -11.63 4.55 -15.70
CA GLY A 68 -11.20 3.50 -16.61
C GLY A 68 -10.31 2.45 -15.97
N PHE A 69 -10.44 2.22 -14.67
CA PHE A 69 -9.66 1.23 -13.92
C PHE A 69 -10.55 0.13 -13.33
N ILE A 70 -9.99 -1.07 -13.20
CA ILE A 70 -10.49 -2.04 -12.24
C ILE A 70 -9.84 -1.71 -10.90
N VAL A 71 -10.64 -1.44 -9.88
CA VAL A 71 -10.13 -1.11 -8.55
C VAL A 71 -10.52 -2.21 -7.59
N ILE A 72 -9.56 -2.71 -6.81
CA ILE A 72 -9.81 -3.76 -5.82
C ILE A 72 -9.35 -3.32 -4.43
N ASN A 73 -10.04 -3.84 -3.43
CA ASN A 73 -9.70 -3.74 -2.03
C ASN A 73 -9.86 -5.11 -1.41
N VAL A 74 -8.80 -5.67 -0.82
CA VAL A 74 -8.77 -7.05 -0.29
C VAL A 74 -8.14 -7.04 1.10
N GLY A 75 -8.70 -7.82 2.01
CA GLY A 75 -8.13 -8.07 3.33
C GLY A 75 -7.02 -9.12 3.25
N PHE A 76 -5.86 -8.81 3.83
CA PHE A 76 -4.70 -9.70 3.82
C PHE A 76 -4.49 -10.39 5.17
N ARG A 77 -3.76 -11.50 5.18
CA ARG A 77 -3.28 -12.11 6.42
C ARG A 77 -2.44 -11.07 7.19
N GLY A 78 -2.58 -11.05 8.51
CA GLY A 78 -1.95 -10.07 9.38
C GLY A 78 -2.85 -8.90 9.76
N SER A 79 -4.04 -8.78 9.15
CA SER A 79 -5.10 -7.84 9.55
C SER A 79 -6.18 -8.54 10.40
N CYS A 80 -7.34 -7.97 10.53
CA CYS A 80 -8.58 -8.56 11.04
C CYS A 80 -8.46 -9.60 12.18
N PHE A 81 -8.49 -9.14 13.42
CA PHE A 81 -8.38 -10.00 14.62
C PHE A 81 -9.53 -11.02 14.76
N THR A 82 -10.67 -10.82 14.10
CA THR A 82 -11.83 -11.74 14.17
C THR A 82 -11.61 -13.04 13.39
N ARG A 83 -10.59 -13.11 12.55
CA ARG A 83 -10.26 -14.29 11.74
C ARG A 83 -9.36 -15.32 12.44
N GLY A 84 -9.09 -15.11 13.74
CA GLY A 84 -8.26 -15.99 14.56
C GLY A 84 -6.80 -15.58 14.63
N ARG A 85 -6.10 -16.14 15.63
CA ARG A 85 -4.73 -15.75 15.98
C ARG A 85 -3.74 -15.92 14.84
N ASN A 86 -3.75 -17.06 14.16
CA ASN A 86 -2.77 -17.33 13.09
C ASN A 86 -2.90 -16.35 11.92
N TYR A 87 -4.12 -15.96 11.60
CA TYR A 87 -4.38 -14.95 10.57
C TYR A 87 -3.92 -13.56 11.04
N HIS A 88 -4.32 -13.14 12.23
CA HIS A 88 -4.03 -11.82 12.79
C HIS A 88 -2.53 -11.60 13.05
N CYS A 89 -1.85 -12.60 13.61
CA CYS A 89 -0.43 -12.51 13.96
C CYS A 89 0.52 -12.86 12.79
N PHE A 90 0.01 -13.04 11.58
CA PHE A 90 0.82 -13.43 10.43
C PHE A 90 1.96 -12.44 10.13
N GLY A 91 1.75 -11.16 10.41
CA GLY A 91 2.76 -10.11 10.22
C GLY A 91 3.80 -9.99 11.33
N TYR A 92 3.65 -10.73 12.44
CA TYR A 92 4.57 -10.63 13.56
C TYR A 92 5.99 -11.07 13.17
N GLY A 93 6.96 -10.21 13.44
CA GLY A 93 8.35 -10.44 13.01
C GLY A 93 8.64 -10.13 11.54
N ASN A 94 7.64 -9.73 10.78
CA ASN A 94 7.75 -9.44 9.33
C ASN A 94 6.89 -8.24 8.90
N LEU A 95 6.93 -7.16 9.67
CA LEU A 95 5.98 -6.05 9.55
C LEU A 95 6.00 -5.32 8.21
N ARG A 96 7.14 -5.31 7.49
CA ARG A 96 7.22 -4.71 6.14
C ARG A 96 6.63 -5.62 5.06
N ASP A 97 6.91 -6.91 5.11
CA ASP A 97 6.75 -7.79 3.94
C ASP A 97 5.58 -8.77 4.02
N TYR A 98 4.92 -8.90 5.17
CA TYR A 98 3.95 -9.97 5.42
C TYR A 98 2.78 -10.05 4.43
N ALA A 99 2.33 -8.92 3.90
CA ALA A 99 1.17 -8.86 2.99
C ALA A 99 1.54 -8.78 1.50
N LEU A 100 2.82 -8.60 1.16
CA LEU A 100 3.24 -8.32 -0.21
C LEU A 100 3.00 -9.49 -1.16
N ALA A 101 3.32 -10.70 -0.75
CA ALA A 101 3.09 -11.90 -1.56
C ALA A 101 1.59 -12.18 -1.74
N ASP A 102 0.79 -12.04 -0.70
CA ASP A 102 -0.67 -12.17 -0.78
C ASP A 102 -1.26 -11.18 -1.77
N CYS A 103 -0.83 -9.92 -1.71
CA CYS A 103 -1.31 -8.86 -2.59
C CYS A 103 -1.02 -9.17 -4.07
N LYS A 104 0.20 -9.54 -4.39
CA LYS A 104 0.59 -9.91 -5.75
C LYS A 104 -0.20 -11.12 -6.26
N PHE A 105 -0.31 -12.17 -5.45
CA PHE A 105 -1.02 -13.39 -5.80
C PHE A 105 -2.52 -13.17 -6.04
N VAL A 106 -3.15 -12.31 -5.25
CA VAL A 106 -4.55 -11.90 -5.43
C VAL A 106 -4.78 -11.25 -6.79
N ILE A 107 -3.92 -10.33 -7.20
CA ILE A 107 -4.02 -9.64 -8.49
C ILE A 107 -3.86 -10.64 -9.64
N GLU A 108 -2.90 -11.54 -9.56
CA GLU A 108 -2.68 -12.59 -10.56
C GLU A 108 -3.88 -13.54 -10.67
N GLN A 109 -4.48 -13.95 -9.55
CA GLN A 109 -5.70 -14.78 -9.55
C GLN A 109 -6.87 -14.08 -10.23
N LEU A 110 -7.10 -12.80 -9.93
CA LEU A 110 -8.18 -12.04 -10.53
C LEU A 110 -7.96 -11.85 -12.02
N ALA A 111 -6.74 -11.62 -12.47
CA ALA A 111 -6.41 -11.53 -13.89
C ALA A 111 -6.62 -12.87 -14.62
N ASN A 112 -6.37 -13.99 -13.98
CA ASN A 112 -6.70 -15.31 -14.53
C ASN A 112 -8.21 -15.57 -14.60
N ARG A 113 -8.97 -15.03 -13.65
CA ARG A 113 -10.43 -15.20 -13.59
C ARG A 113 -11.17 -14.28 -14.56
N TYR A 114 -10.67 -13.07 -14.74
CA TYR A 114 -11.31 -12.00 -15.50
C TYR A 114 -10.40 -11.53 -16.64
N SER A 115 -10.75 -11.89 -17.87
CA SER A 115 -9.98 -11.56 -19.08
C SER A 115 -9.85 -10.05 -19.36
N PHE A 116 -10.71 -9.24 -18.79
CA PHE A 116 -10.68 -7.78 -18.92
C PHE A 116 -9.62 -7.11 -18.03
N ILE A 117 -8.94 -7.83 -17.13
CA ILE A 117 -7.85 -7.27 -16.31
C ILE A 117 -6.54 -7.34 -17.10
N ASP A 118 -5.87 -6.19 -17.20
CA ASP A 118 -4.56 -6.08 -17.82
C ASP A 118 -3.45 -6.22 -16.78
N LEU A 119 -2.83 -7.40 -16.74
CA LEU A 119 -1.75 -7.69 -15.80
C LEU A 119 -0.43 -6.94 -16.12
N ASP A 120 -0.31 -6.35 -17.31
CA ASP A 120 0.83 -5.51 -17.67
C ASP A 120 0.71 -4.06 -17.16
N ARG A 121 -0.46 -3.68 -16.65
CA ARG A 121 -0.74 -2.35 -16.11
C ARG A 121 -1.33 -2.45 -14.70
N VAL A 122 -0.46 -2.73 -13.74
CA VAL A 122 -0.82 -2.88 -12.32
C VAL A 122 -0.37 -1.66 -11.54
N GLY A 123 -1.31 -1.04 -10.84
CA GLY A 123 -1.09 0.05 -9.90
C GLY A 123 -1.42 -0.32 -8.47
N ILE A 124 -0.84 0.40 -7.54
CA ILE A 124 -1.09 0.25 -6.10
C ILE A 124 -1.09 1.61 -5.43
N TYR A 125 -2.01 1.83 -4.51
CA TYR A 125 -1.95 3.00 -3.67
C TYR A 125 -2.44 2.70 -2.25
N GLY A 126 -1.98 3.50 -1.31
CA GLY A 126 -2.42 3.43 0.07
C GLY A 126 -1.99 4.64 0.86
N HIS A 127 -2.66 4.80 2.01
CA HIS A 127 -2.41 5.87 2.97
C HIS A 127 -1.92 5.28 4.28
N SER A 128 -1.00 5.97 4.98
CA SER A 128 -0.46 5.53 6.27
C SER A 128 0.24 4.17 6.17
N GLY A 129 -0.19 3.15 6.92
CA GLY A 129 0.30 1.76 6.74
C GLY A 129 0.12 1.24 5.32
N GLY A 130 -0.92 1.70 4.61
CA GLY A 130 -1.11 1.43 3.19
C GLY A 130 -0.07 2.12 2.30
N GLY A 131 0.35 3.33 2.64
CA GLY A 131 1.45 4.02 1.96
C GLY A 131 2.78 3.28 2.13
N PHE A 132 3.04 2.78 3.33
CA PHE A 132 4.18 1.90 3.60
C PHE A 132 4.14 0.64 2.72
N MET A 133 3.00 -0.04 2.66
CA MET A 133 2.83 -1.23 1.84
C MET A 133 2.93 -0.93 0.34
N ALA A 134 2.36 0.17 -0.14
CA ALA A 134 2.43 0.54 -1.56
C ALA A 134 3.87 0.76 -2.02
N ALA A 135 4.68 1.48 -1.24
CA ALA A 135 6.09 1.66 -1.51
C ALA A 135 6.87 0.33 -1.42
N ALA A 136 6.65 -0.47 -0.38
CA ALA A 136 7.29 -1.77 -0.24
C ALA A 136 6.95 -2.71 -1.41
N SER A 137 5.71 -2.67 -1.91
CA SER A 137 5.25 -3.49 -3.02
C SER A 137 5.97 -3.18 -4.33
N ILE A 138 6.03 -1.93 -4.75
CA ILE A 138 6.71 -1.54 -6.00
C ILE A 138 8.22 -1.74 -5.92
N LEU A 139 8.80 -1.62 -4.74
CA LEU A 139 10.23 -1.84 -4.52
C LEU A 139 10.61 -3.32 -4.39
N THR A 140 9.69 -4.17 -3.97
CA THR A 140 9.89 -5.62 -3.87
C THR A 140 9.59 -6.33 -5.19
N TYR A 141 8.54 -5.90 -5.89
CA TYR A 141 8.13 -6.44 -7.20
C TYR A 141 8.17 -5.36 -8.29
N PRO A 142 9.36 -4.83 -8.62
CA PRO A 142 9.50 -3.67 -9.49
C PRO A 142 9.08 -3.92 -10.95
N ASP A 143 9.05 -5.17 -11.38
CA ASP A 143 8.59 -5.55 -12.74
C ASP A 143 7.07 -5.78 -12.78
N PHE A 144 6.43 -6.00 -11.63
CA PHE A 144 5.00 -6.27 -11.53
C PHE A 144 4.17 -5.00 -11.38
N TYR A 145 4.52 -4.14 -10.42
CA TYR A 145 3.84 -2.86 -10.21
C TYR A 145 4.45 -1.78 -11.10
N LYS A 146 3.62 -1.13 -11.93
CA LYS A 146 4.06 -0.07 -12.84
C LYS A 146 3.95 1.32 -12.23
N VAL A 147 2.95 1.52 -11.37
CA VAL A 147 2.67 2.80 -10.70
C VAL A 147 2.31 2.56 -9.23
N ALA A 148 2.91 3.31 -8.34
CA ALA A 148 2.53 3.33 -6.93
C ALA A 148 2.36 4.76 -6.43
N VAL A 149 1.34 4.97 -5.59
CA VAL A 149 1.15 6.18 -4.80
C VAL A 149 1.20 5.82 -3.32
N ALA A 150 2.16 6.37 -2.62
CA ALA A 150 2.38 6.12 -1.20
C ALA A 150 2.19 7.41 -0.39
N ALA A 151 1.05 7.53 0.27
CA ALA A 151 0.66 8.71 1.03
C ALA A 151 0.86 8.50 2.52
N SER A 152 1.49 9.47 3.21
CA SER A 152 1.72 9.48 4.66
C SER A 152 2.29 8.16 5.21
N GLY A 153 3.16 7.49 4.45
CA GLY A 153 3.65 6.16 4.77
C GLY A 153 4.71 6.16 5.88
N ASN A 154 4.58 5.21 6.79
CA ASN A 154 5.54 4.96 7.86
C ASN A 154 6.73 4.12 7.33
N HIS A 155 7.50 4.69 6.42
CA HIS A 155 8.56 4.01 5.67
C HIS A 155 9.73 3.53 6.52
N ASP A 156 9.91 4.10 7.72
CA ASP A 156 10.88 3.68 8.71
C ASP A 156 10.24 3.54 10.09
N ASN A 157 9.73 2.38 10.40
CA ASN A 157 9.06 2.11 11.68
C ASN A 157 10.02 2.13 12.88
N ASN A 158 11.32 2.29 12.69
CA ASN A 158 12.29 2.48 13.79
C ASN A 158 12.23 3.90 14.36
N ILE A 159 11.66 4.86 13.63
CA ILE A 159 11.39 6.24 14.10
C ILE A 159 9.91 6.49 14.40
N TYR A 160 9.05 5.48 14.24
CA TYR A 160 7.64 5.53 14.59
C TYR A 160 7.43 5.23 16.09
N THR A 161 6.19 5.28 16.54
CA THR A 161 5.80 4.99 17.93
C THR A 161 6.32 3.63 18.38
N LYS A 162 7.21 3.63 19.35
CA LYS A 162 7.96 2.43 19.76
C LYS A 162 7.07 1.27 20.20
N TRP A 163 6.04 1.56 21.02
CA TRP A 163 5.11 0.51 21.48
C TRP A 163 4.39 -0.19 20.33
N TRP A 164 4.07 0.51 19.26
CA TRP A 164 3.42 -0.06 18.08
C TRP A 164 4.35 -1.05 17.38
N GLY A 165 5.61 -0.68 17.17
CA GLY A 165 6.63 -1.57 16.61
C GLY A 165 6.87 -2.80 17.48
N GLU A 166 7.00 -2.63 18.79
CA GLU A 166 7.17 -3.73 19.74
C GLU A 166 5.96 -4.67 19.76
N THR A 167 4.74 -4.13 19.65
CA THR A 167 3.50 -4.91 19.64
C THR A 167 3.35 -5.75 18.38
N TYR A 168 3.58 -5.18 17.21
CA TYR A 168 3.23 -5.80 15.93
C TYR A 168 4.42 -6.45 15.20
N HIS A 169 5.64 -6.02 15.47
CA HIS A 169 6.85 -6.65 14.95
C HIS A 169 7.53 -7.55 15.96
N GLY A 170 7.56 -7.14 17.20
CA GLY A 170 8.19 -7.84 18.31
C GLY A 170 9.60 -7.37 18.61
N VAL A 171 10.17 -7.99 19.65
CA VAL A 171 11.48 -7.69 20.18
C VAL A 171 12.28 -8.98 20.22
N LYS A 172 13.51 -8.96 19.69
CA LYS A 172 14.46 -10.08 19.83
C LYS A 172 15.29 -9.91 21.09
N MET A 173 15.33 -10.97 21.88
CA MET A 173 16.22 -11.07 23.04
C MET A 173 17.53 -11.71 22.60
N HIS A 174 18.62 -11.07 22.93
CA HIS A 174 19.97 -11.60 22.74
C HIS A 174 20.59 -11.90 24.09
N GLU A 175 21.11 -13.11 24.24
CA GLU A 175 21.85 -13.53 25.40
C GLU A 175 23.35 -13.49 25.09
N LYS A 176 24.12 -12.86 25.93
CA LYS A 176 25.58 -12.84 25.84
C LYS A 176 26.19 -13.27 27.17
N LYS A 177 26.97 -14.34 27.16
CA LYS A 177 27.79 -14.70 28.32
C LYS A 177 28.89 -13.72 28.51
N VAL A 178 29.02 -13.19 29.71
CA VAL A 178 30.01 -12.15 30.07
C VAL A 178 30.87 -12.65 31.22
N GLY A 179 32.18 -12.72 30.98
CA GLY A 179 33.15 -13.10 31.98
C GLY A 179 33.29 -14.60 32.26
N LYS A 180 34.17 -14.92 33.26
CA LYS A 180 34.49 -16.29 33.68
C LYS A 180 33.44 -16.91 34.64
N GLN A 181 32.47 -16.13 35.07
CA GLN A 181 31.42 -16.51 36.02
C GLN A 181 30.08 -16.57 35.29
N ASP A 182 29.74 -17.53 34.52
CA ASP A 182 28.44 -17.78 33.86
C ASP A 182 27.35 -16.69 33.96
N SER A 183 27.77 -15.43 34.07
CA SER A 183 26.87 -14.29 34.08
C SER A 183 26.32 -14.08 32.67
N VAL A 184 24.98 -13.98 32.53
CA VAL A 184 24.30 -13.75 31.28
C VAL A 184 23.83 -12.31 31.23
N MET A 185 24.23 -11.59 30.20
CA MET A 185 23.71 -10.28 29.90
C MET A 185 22.63 -10.41 28.82
N TYR A 186 21.47 -9.84 29.08
CA TYR A 186 20.36 -9.79 28.11
C TYR A 186 20.33 -8.43 27.46
N SER A 187 20.23 -8.42 26.15
CA SER A 187 19.94 -7.21 25.38
C SER A 187 18.71 -7.44 24.49
N PHE A 188 17.95 -6.39 24.25
CA PHE A 188 16.72 -6.46 23.47
C PHE A 188 16.89 -5.60 22.22
N GLU A 189 16.57 -6.16 21.07
CA GLU A 189 16.61 -5.47 19.78
C GLU A 189 15.23 -5.49 19.14
N SER A 190 14.76 -4.29 18.75
CA SER A 190 13.56 -4.14 17.92
C SER A 190 13.96 -3.37 16.67
N LYS A 191 14.47 -4.08 15.65
CA LYS A 191 14.82 -3.51 14.37
C LYS A 191 13.82 -3.97 13.31
N ILE A 192 13.09 -3.02 12.76
CA ILE A 192 12.08 -3.28 11.75
C ILE A 192 12.66 -2.98 10.37
N PRO A 193 12.58 -3.90 9.39
CA PRO A 193 12.97 -3.61 8.01
C PRO A 193 12.21 -2.40 7.44
N THR A 194 12.92 -1.57 6.68
CA THR A 194 12.40 -0.32 6.11
C THR A 194 12.26 -0.41 4.60
N THR A 195 11.45 0.46 4.00
CA THR A 195 11.41 0.62 2.55
C THR A 195 12.66 1.32 1.99
N ILE A 196 13.37 2.05 2.85
CA ILE A 196 14.63 2.74 2.52
C ILE A 196 15.67 1.77 1.97
N GLU A 197 15.78 0.59 2.56
CA GLU A 197 16.70 -0.48 2.13
C GLU A 197 16.43 -0.99 0.72
N LEU A 198 15.18 -0.82 0.24
CA LEU A 198 14.72 -1.29 -1.06
C LEU A 198 14.77 -0.23 -2.17
N ALA A 199 15.13 1.00 -1.85
CA ALA A 199 15.04 2.15 -2.77
C ALA A 199 15.72 1.91 -4.14
N LYS A 200 16.85 1.22 -4.14
CA LYS A 200 17.61 0.88 -5.36
C LYS A 200 16.85 0.04 -6.38
N ASN A 201 15.78 -0.62 -5.96
CA ASN A 201 15.03 -1.56 -6.80
C ASN A 201 13.95 -0.87 -7.66
N LEU A 202 13.69 0.42 -7.47
CA LEU A 202 12.63 1.12 -8.20
C LEU A 202 12.86 1.07 -9.71
N LYS A 203 11.83 0.64 -10.45
CA LYS A 203 11.78 0.64 -11.92
C LYS A 203 10.59 1.42 -12.46
N GLY A 204 9.45 1.39 -11.77
CA GLY A 204 8.21 2.04 -12.18
C GLY A 204 8.09 3.49 -11.72
N LYS A 205 6.87 4.00 -11.77
CA LYS A 205 6.50 5.35 -11.34
C LYS A 205 6.07 5.33 -9.87
N LEU A 206 6.71 6.14 -9.05
CA LEU A 206 6.40 6.26 -7.62
C LEU A 206 6.12 7.72 -7.27
N LEU A 207 4.96 7.98 -6.69
CA LEU A 207 4.59 9.25 -6.07
C LEU A 207 4.57 9.08 -4.56
N LEU A 208 5.39 9.85 -3.87
CA LEU A 208 5.37 9.98 -2.41
C LEU A 208 4.62 11.24 -2.04
N ILE A 209 3.68 11.13 -1.09
CA ILE A 209 2.90 12.27 -0.60
C ILE A 209 3.03 12.33 0.93
N THR A 210 3.23 13.53 1.47
CA THR A 210 3.26 13.76 2.91
C THR A 210 2.75 15.16 3.25
N GLY A 211 2.19 15.32 4.44
CA GLY A 211 1.83 16.63 5.01
C GLY A 211 2.90 17.10 6.00
N ASP A 212 3.20 18.39 6.02
CA ASP A 212 4.21 18.95 6.93
C ASP A 212 3.72 19.09 8.39
N MET A 213 2.40 19.00 8.61
CA MET A 213 1.77 19.04 9.94
C MET A 213 1.36 17.65 10.45
N ASP A 214 1.83 16.58 9.81
CA ASP A 214 1.57 15.21 10.25
C ASP A 214 2.35 14.90 11.53
N ILE A 215 1.64 14.83 12.66
CA ILE A 215 2.17 14.49 13.98
C ILE A 215 2.09 12.98 14.29
N ASN A 216 1.36 12.22 13.49
CA ASN A 216 1.23 10.77 13.64
C ASN A 216 2.39 10.05 12.92
N VAL A 217 2.45 10.20 11.61
CA VAL A 217 3.55 9.70 10.79
C VAL A 217 4.33 10.90 10.25
N HIS A 218 5.32 11.33 11.01
CA HIS A 218 6.08 12.54 10.71
C HIS A 218 6.66 12.49 9.28
N MET A 219 6.67 13.62 8.60
CA MET A 219 7.17 13.73 7.21
C MET A 219 8.60 13.18 7.02
N ALA A 220 9.36 13.05 8.10
CA ALA A 220 10.71 12.46 8.08
C ALA A 220 10.72 11.04 7.49
N HIS A 221 9.65 10.25 7.65
CA HIS A 221 9.52 8.94 7.01
C HIS A 221 9.63 9.03 5.48
N THR A 222 8.87 9.95 4.89
CA THR A 222 8.87 10.21 3.45
C THR A 222 10.20 10.82 2.99
N ILE A 223 10.75 11.78 3.74
CA ILE A 223 12.02 12.42 3.41
C ILE A 223 13.19 11.42 3.44
N ARG A 224 13.20 10.49 4.39
CA ARG A 224 14.23 9.43 4.43
C ARG A 224 14.15 8.52 3.20
N LEU A 225 12.96 8.12 2.78
CA LEU A 225 12.78 7.32 1.57
C LEU A 225 13.18 8.11 0.31
N ALA A 226 12.75 9.38 0.22
CA ALA A 226 13.13 10.27 -0.89
C ALA A 226 14.66 10.40 -0.98
N ASN A 227 15.35 10.61 0.13
CA ASN A 227 16.81 10.66 0.15
C ASN A 227 17.45 9.37 -0.35
N ALA A 228 16.96 8.20 0.08
CA ALA A 228 17.49 6.92 -0.37
C ALA A 228 17.26 6.71 -1.88
N LEU A 229 16.12 7.13 -2.41
CA LEU A 229 15.84 7.10 -3.86
C LEU A 229 16.80 8.02 -4.64
N MET A 230 17.06 9.21 -4.15
CA MET A 230 18.05 10.15 -4.74
C MET A 230 19.46 9.56 -4.72
N GLN A 231 19.88 8.97 -3.61
CA GLN A 231 21.19 8.33 -3.48
C GLN A 231 21.34 7.11 -4.42
N ALA A 232 20.24 6.45 -4.74
CA ALA A 232 20.17 5.34 -5.70
C ALA A 232 19.99 5.81 -7.17
N ASN A 233 20.04 7.12 -7.45
CA ASN A 233 19.80 7.74 -8.74
C ASN A 233 18.45 7.38 -9.38
N LYS A 234 17.42 7.25 -8.56
CA LYS A 234 16.07 6.94 -9.04
C LYS A 234 15.25 8.21 -9.29
N ARG A 235 14.48 8.20 -10.38
CA ARG A 235 13.45 9.21 -10.64
C ARG A 235 12.18 8.79 -9.92
N PHE A 236 11.61 9.74 -9.17
CA PHE A 236 10.34 9.58 -8.47
C PHE A 236 9.69 10.95 -8.34
N ASP A 237 8.45 10.98 -7.90
CA ASP A 237 7.70 12.20 -7.66
C ASP A 237 7.43 12.35 -6.17
N LEU A 238 7.52 13.57 -5.67
CA LEU A 238 7.30 13.92 -4.28
C LEU A 238 6.36 15.12 -4.20
N MET A 239 5.28 14.99 -3.42
CA MET A 239 4.38 16.08 -3.11
C MET A 239 4.34 16.29 -1.59
N LEU A 240 4.83 17.44 -1.15
CA LEU A 240 4.60 17.96 0.17
C LEU A 240 3.36 18.84 0.15
N ILE A 241 2.36 18.53 0.98
CA ILE A 241 1.14 19.32 1.10
C ILE A 241 1.26 20.22 2.33
N PRO A 242 1.47 21.53 2.15
CA PRO A 242 1.64 22.46 3.26
C PRO A 242 0.38 22.56 4.11
N GLY A 243 0.54 22.57 5.44
CA GLY A 243 -0.55 22.67 6.41
C GLY A 243 -1.40 21.41 6.56
N ALA A 244 -1.07 20.33 5.84
CA ALA A 244 -1.82 19.09 5.94
C ALA A 244 -1.34 18.22 7.10
N ASP A 245 -2.30 17.65 7.81
CA ASP A 245 -2.10 16.65 8.85
C ASP A 245 -1.98 15.22 8.24
N HIS A 246 -2.07 14.20 9.10
CA HIS A 246 -1.97 12.80 8.67
C HIS A 246 -3.01 12.39 7.61
N GLY A 247 -4.21 12.95 7.67
CA GLY A 247 -5.31 12.63 6.76
C GLY A 247 -5.15 13.21 5.35
N LEU A 248 -4.28 14.20 5.16
CA LEU A 248 -4.06 14.91 3.90
C LEU A 248 -5.31 15.57 3.26
N GLY A 249 -6.45 15.42 3.85
CA GLY A 249 -7.85 15.67 3.53
C GLY A 249 -8.21 16.89 2.68
N SER A 250 -7.70 17.00 1.45
CA SER A 250 -8.12 18.04 0.53
C SER A 250 -8.53 17.47 -0.83
N PRO A 251 -9.43 18.15 -1.58
CA PRO A 251 -9.74 17.78 -2.96
C PRO A 251 -8.51 17.75 -3.87
N TYR A 252 -7.55 18.61 -3.62
CA TYR A 252 -6.27 18.63 -4.34
C TYR A 252 -5.54 17.29 -4.23
N TYR A 253 -5.43 16.74 -3.04
CA TYR A 253 -4.81 15.44 -2.78
C TYR A 253 -5.52 14.28 -3.52
N VAL A 254 -6.85 14.26 -3.48
CA VAL A 254 -7.65 13.23 -4.17
C VAL A 254 -7.43 13.32 -5.68
N ASN A 255 -7.47 14.52 -6.24
CA ASN A 255 -7.25 14.73 -7.67
C ASN A 255 -5.82 14.42 -8.10
N LEU A 256 -4.82 14.74 -7.27
CA LEU A 256 -3.42 14.41 -7.54
C LEU A 256 -3.24 12.89 -7.76
N ILE A 257 -3.85 12.04 -6.94
CA ILE A 257 -3.83 10.59 -7.12
C ILE A 257 -4.46 10.18 -8.46
N ARG A 258 -5.62 10.73 -8.78
CA ARG A 258 -6.34 10.45 -10.02
C ARG A 258 -5.51 10.84 -11.25
N TYR A 259 -4.96 12.05 -11.28
CA TYR A 259 -4.06 12.50 -12.35
C TYR A 259 -2.86 11.58 -12.51
N TYR A 260 -2.22 11.21 -11.42
CA TYR A 260 -1.03 10.37 -11.46
C TYR A 260 -1.30 9.02 -12.11
N PHE A 261 -2.42 8.37 -11.78
CA PHE A 261 -2.82 7.11 -12.40
C PHE A 261 -3.27 7.26 -13.84
N ILE A 262 -4.01 8.32 -14.18
CA ILE A 262 -4.42 8.60 -15.56
C ILE A 262 -3.19 8.77 -16.45
N GLU A 263 -2.23 9.58 -16.04
CA GLU A 263 -1.04 9.86 -16.83
C GLU A 263 -0.11 8.65 -16.93
N ASN A 264 0.15 7.97 -15.83
CA ASN A 264 1.20 6.97 -15.75
C ASN A 264 0.73 5.52 -15.92
N LEU A 265 -0.56 5.23 -15.73
CA LEU A 265 -1.11 3.89 -15.87
C LEU A 265 -2.04 3.74 -17.09
N LEU A 266 -2.90 4.73 -17.37
CA LEU A 266 -3.64 4.80 -18.63
C LEU A 266 -2.79 5.34 -19.79
N GLY A 267 -1.73 6.08 -19.50
CA GLY A 267 -0.87 6.72 -20.49
C GLY A 267 -1.54 7.90 -21.20
N GLN A 268 -2.53 8.53 -20.57
CA GLN A 268 -3.22 9.71 -21.12
C GLN A 268 -2.47 10.96 -20.69
N ARG A 269 -2.06 11.77 -21.67
CA ARG A 269 -1.47 13.07 -21.39
C ARG A 269 -2.58 14.08 -21.02
N LEU A 270 -2.41 14.74 -19.88
CA LEU A 270 -3.30 15.79 -19.40
C LEU A 270 -2.54 17.12 -19.46
N ASP A 271 -3.00 18.03 -20.32
CA ASP A 271 -2.35 19.32 -20.55
C ASP A 271 -2.95 20.46 -19.71
N ASN A 272 -4.05 20.20 -18.98
CA ASN A 272 -4.67 21.19 -18.11
C ASN A 272 -3.87 21.37 -16.83
N VAL A 273 -3.89 22.59 -16.30
CA VAL A 273 -3.24 22.96 -15.03
C VAL A 273 -4.22 23.03 -13.87
N ASP A 274 -5.51 22.97 -14.15
CA ASP A 274 -6.56 23.03 -13.13
C ASP A 274 -6.87 21.63 -12.60
N MET A 275 -6.61 21.43 -11.30
CA MET A 275 -6.83 20.16 -10.60
C MET A 275 -8.32 19.91 -10.28
N SER A 276 -9.21 20.88 -10.43
CA SER A 276 -10.65 20.73 -10.18
C SER A 276 -11.43 20.16 -11.37
N SER A 277 -10.80 20.01 -12.53
CA SER A 277 -11.45 19.69 -13.81
C SER A 277 -11.45 18.20 -14.19
N ILE A 278 -11.22 17.28 -13.26
CA ILE A 278 -11.40 15.84 -13.51
C ILE A 278 -12.86 15.48 -13.21
N ASP A 279 -13.70 15.50 -14.21
CA ASP A 279 -15.07 14.99 -14.18
C ASP A 279 -15.16 13.61 -14.88
#